data_a60e96f94be9b80ffbaa322939475943
#
_entry.id   a60e96f94be9b80ffbaa322939475943
#
_cell.length_a   1.000
_cell.length_b   1.000
_cell.length_c   1.000
_cell.angle_alpha   90.00
_cell.angle_beta   90.00
_cell.angle_gamma   90.00
#
_symmetry.space_group_name_H-M   'P 1'
#
loop_
_entity.id
_entity.type
_entity.pdbx_description
1 polymer ?
#
loop_
_entity_poly.entity_id
_entity_poly.type
_entity_poly.pdbx_seq_one_letter_code
_entity_poly.pdbx_strand_id
1 'polypeptide(L)'
;LEPQTINPKLSLLGFSLGGRMALGFYQSDPERIERLVLLAPDGLKVNFWYWLSTQTRLGNQIFAFTMKHPGWFFGFLQGLNKMKLINASIFKFVNYYIGNKEVRRLLYTRWTTLRKIKPDLSRIKEAIRRHSTPVRLLYGKHDRIIVSSVGEKFKKGIEEHCSLTVIPSGHQVLHEKH
;
A
#
# COMPACT_ATOMS: atom_id res chain seq x y z
N LEU A 1 16.55 40.20 -16.37
CA LEU A 1 15.99 38.87 -16.73
C LEU A 1 16.28 37.93 -15.58
N GLU A 2 15.29 37.76 -14.68
CA GLU A 2 15.37 36.74 -13.65
C GLU A 2 15.33 35.34 -14.31
N PRO A 3 16.21 34.42 -13.94
CA PRO A 3 16.13 33.05 -14.42
C PRO A 3 14.82 32.44 -13.90
N GLN A 4 13.85 32.24 -14.79
CA GLN A 4 12.71 31.39 -14.48
C GLN A 4 13.26 30.00 -14.20
N THR A 5 13.41 29.67 -12.94
CA THR A 5 13.64 28.28 -12.48
C THR A 5 12.39 27.50 -12.85
N ILE A 6 12.39 26.94 -14.05
CA ILE A 6 11.38 25.97 -14.49
C ILE A 6 11.60 24.74 -13.60
N ASN A 7 10.88 24.69 -12.50
CA ASN A 7 10.87 23.51 -11.64
C ASN A 7 10.11 22.41 -12.40
N PRO A 8 10.77 21.39 -12.95
CA PRO A 8 10.11 20.39 -13.79
C PRO A 8 9.04 19.68 -12.99
N LYS A 9 7.82 19.61 -13.54
CA LYS A 9 6.76 18.81 -12.96
C LYS A 9 7.11 17.33 -13.04
N LEU A 10 6.76 16.57 -12.01
CA LEU A 10 7.09 15.16 -11.86
C LEU A 10 5.85 14.27 -12.03
N SER A 11 5.98 13.18 -12.74
CA SER A 11 5.00 12.10 -12.71
C SER A 11 5.39 11.09 -11.63
N LEU A 12 4.47 10.74 -10.72
CA LEU A 12 4.71 9.74 -9.69
C LEU A 12 4.06 8.41 -10.05
N LEU A 13 4.84 7.34 -9.96
CA LEU A 13 4.34 5.97 -10.04
C LEU A 13 4.61 5.24 -8.74
N GLY A 14 3.55 4.68 -8.13
CA GLY A 14 3.66 3.94 -6.88
C GLY A 14 2.96 2.58 -6.94
N PHE A 15 3.70 1.49 -6.70
CA PHE A 15 3.16 0.14 -6.59
C PHE A 15 3.09 -0.30 -5.12
N SER A 16 1.96 -0.87 -4.69
CA SER A 16 1.77 -1.41 -3.34
C SER A 16 2.19 -0.40 -2.26
N LEU A 17 3.17 -0.71 -1.41
CA LEU A 17 3.72 0.21 -0.41
C LEU A 17 4.29 1.50 -1.01
N GLY A 18 4.81 1.44 -2.26
CA GLY A 18 5.21 2.62 -3.02
C GLY A 18 4.05 3.59 -3.30
N GLY A 19 2.82 3.07 -3.37
CA GLY A 19 1.62 3.90 -3.47
C GLY A 19 1.41 4.80 -2.25
N ARG A 20 1.65 4.28 -1.05
CA ARG A 20 1.63 5.07 0.20
C ARG A 20 2.68 6.18 0.18
N MET A 21 3.89 5.87 -0.30
CA MET A 21 4.96 6.86 -0.43
C MET A 21 4.60 7.95 -1.44
N ALA A 22 4.08 7.55 -2.61
CA ALA A 22 3.64 8.49 -3.65
C ALA A 22 2.52 9.40 -3.16
N LEU A 23 1.53 8.87 -2.42
CA LEU A 23 0.46 9.66 -1.80
C LEU A 23 1.00 10.63 -0.75
N GLY A 24 1.95 10.20 0.08
CA GLY A 24 2.60 11.07 1.07
C GLY A 24 3.41 12.19 0.42
N PHE A 25 4.15 11.88 -0.64
CA PHE A 25 4.89 12.88 -1.39
C PHE A 25 3.95 13.87 -2.08
N TYR A 26 2.90 13.37 -2.75
CA TYR A 26 1.88 14.21 -3.38
C TYR A 26 1.21 15.16 -2.36
N GLN A 27 0.90 14.67 -1.18
CA GLN A 27 0.32 15.49 -0.10
C GLN A 27 1.25 16.63 0.35
N SER A 28 2.57 16.41 0.30
CA SER A 28 3.56 17.40 0.75
C SER A 28 3.82 18.49 -0.28
N ASP A 29 3.76 18.15 -1.57
CA ASP A 29 4.10 19.07 -2.66
C ASP A 29 3.26 18.75 -3.93
N PRO A 30 1.94 19.01 -3.89
CA PRO A 30 1.04 18.66 -4.99
C PRO A 30 1.29 19.49 -6.26
N GLU A 31 1.82 20.72 -6.14
CA GLU A 31 2.06 21.63 -7.26
C GLU A 31 3.13 21.11 -8.22
N ARG A 32 4.10 20.36 -7.69
CA ARG A 32 5.16 19.75 -8.48
C ARG A 32 4.74 18.46 -9.19
N ILE A 33 3.56 17.93 -8.91
CA ILE A 33 3.14 16.66 -9.47
C ILE A 33 2.12 16.87 -10.58
N GLU A 34 2.53 16.54 -11.79
CA GLU A 34 1.65 16.61 -12.97
C GLU A 34 0.74 15.40 -13.11
N ARG A 35 1.14 14.23 -12.57
CA ARG A 35 0.40 12.98 -12.72
C ARG A 35 0.70 11.99 -11.59
N LEU A 36 -0.32 11.25 -11.16
CA LEU A 36 -0.21 10.22 -10.14
C LEU A 36 -0.71 8.88 -10.68
N VAL A 37 0.17 7.88 -10.78
CA VAL A 37 -0.14 6.51 -11.22
C VAL A 37 0.05 5.57 -10.04
N LEU A 38 -1.02 4.90 -9.62
CA LEU A 38 -1.04 4.06 -8.43
C LEU A 38 -1.45 2.62 -8.80
N LEU A 39 -0.55 1.69 -8.62
CA LEU A 39 -0.70 0.27 -8.95
C LEU A 39 -0.96 -0.52 -7.66
N ALA A 40 -2.17 -1.03 -7.47
CA ALA A 40 -2.59 -1.71 -6.23
C ALA A 40 -2.03 -1.00 -4.98
N PRO A 41 -2.31 0.33 -4.78
CA PRO A 41 -1.62 1.15 -3.80
C PRO A 41 -2.03 0.81 -2.37
N ASP A 42 -1.04 0.67 -1.50
CA ASP A 42 -1.26 0.81 -0.06
C ASP A 42 -1.41 2.30 0.31
N GLY A 43 -2.09 2.56 1.43
CA GLY A 43 -2.32 3.92 1.93
C GLY A 43 -3.72 4.46 1.67
N LEU A 44 -4.52 3.86 0.78
CA LEU A 44 -5.93 4.23 0.56
C LEU A 44 -6.89 3.65 1.61
N LYS A 45 -6.44 2.67 2.38
CA LYS A 45 -7.15 2.10 3.52
C LYS A 45 -6.14 1.65 4.56
N VAL A 46 -6.42 1.97 5.83
CA VAL A 46 -5.61 1.44 6.93
C VAL A 46 -5.99 -0.01 7.16
N ASN A 47 -5.04 -0.93 6.97
CA ASN A 47 -5.20 -2.32 7.37
C ASN A 47 -5.07 -2.42 8.90
N PHE A 48 -6.04 -3.06 9.57
CA PHE A 48 -6.05 -3.21 11.03
C PHE A 48 -4.77 -3.87 11.57
N TRP A 49 -4.31 -4.94 10.92
CA TRP A 49 -3.10 -5.66 11.34
C TRP A 49 -1.84 -4.82 11.18
N TYR A 50 -1.77 -4.05 10.07
CA TYR A 50 -0.69 -3.09 9.88
C TYR A 50 -0.72 -2.01 10.97
N TRP A 51 -1.88 -1.46 11.25
CA TRP A 51 -2.05 -0.44 12.29
C TRP A 51 -1.64 -1.01 13.66
N LEU A 52 -2.16 -2.16 14.06
CA LEU A 52 -1.84 -2.81 15.32
C LEU A 52 -0.34 -3.04 15.47
N SER A 53 0.30 -3.65 14.46
CA SER A 53 1.72 -4.02 14.49
C SER A 53 2.69 -2.84 14.33
N THR A 54 2.23 -1.68 13.85
CA THR A 54 3.14 -0.55 13.60
C THR A 54 2.85 0.70 14.43
N GLN A 55 1.59 0.91 14.82
CA GLN A 55 1.16 2.14 15.52
C GLN A 55 1.00 1.97 17.02
N THR A 56 0.93 0.75 17.53
CA THR A 56 0.88 0.48 18.98
C THR A 56 2.21 -0.04 19.48
N ARG A 57 2.59 0.33 20.73
CA ARG A 57 3.85 -0.14 21.34
C ARG A 57 3.86 -1.65 21.52
N LEU A 58 2.79 -2.21 22.11
CA LEU A 58 2.66 -3.65 22.35
C LEU A 58 2.61 -4.43 21.04
N GLY A 59 1.78 -4.01 20.08
CA GLY A 59 1.70 -4.66 18.77
C GLY A 59 3.03 -4.64 18.02
N ASN A 60 3.81 -3.54 18.12
CA ASN A 60 5.12 -3.47 17.50
C ASN A 60 6.14 -4.39 18.19
N GLN A 61 6.09 -4.53 19.51
CA GLN A 61 6.93 -5.47 20.25
C GLN A 61 6.61 -6.93 19.88
N ILE A 62 5.32 -7.30 19.83
CA ILE A 62 4.88 -8.64 19.39
C ILE A 62 5.31 -8.86 17.94
N PHE A 63 5.15 -7.88 17.07
CA PHE A 63 5.59 -7.97 15.68
C PHE A 63 7.09 -8.18 15.57
N ALA A 64 7.91 -7.39 16.30
CA ALA A 64 9.35 -7.56 16.36
C ALA A 64 9.77 -8.94 16.86
N PHE A 65 9.13 -9.40 17.93
CA PHE A 65 9.35 -10.74 18.50
C PHE A 65 9.00 -11.84 17.50
N THR A 66 7.85 -11.75 16.84
CA THR A 66 7.41 -12.71 15.81
C THR A 66 8.39 -12.75 14.64
N MET A 67 8.88 -11.60 14.21
CA MET A 67 9.86 -11.53 13.11
C MET A 67 11.21 -12.13 13.50
N LYS A 68 11.58 -12.08 14.78
CA LYS A 68 12.80 -12.68 15.31
C LYS A 68 12.63 -14.19 15.60
N HIS A 69 11.49 -14.58 16.15
CA HIS A 69 11.17 -15.95 16.60
C HIS A 69 9.85 -16.44 15.96
N PRO A 70 9.82 -16.80 14.66
CA PRO A 70 8.56 -17.07 13.96
C PRO A 70 7.90 -18.41 14.34
N GLY A 71 8.61 -19.33 15.02
CA GLY A 71 8.12 -20.68 15.31
C GLY A 71 6.80 -20.71 16.07
N TRP A 72 6.64 -19.87 17.10
CA TRP A 72 5.40 -19.81 17.87
C TRP A 72 4.20 -19.41 17.02
N PHE A 73 4.42 -18.45 16.09
CA PHE A 73 3.37 -17.96 15.21
C PHE A 73 2.95 -19.01 14.18
N PHE A 74 3.89 -19.80 13.68
CA PHE A 74 3.57 -20.94 12.81
C PHE A 74 2.78 -22.01 13.54
N GLY A 75 3.12 -22.34 14.80
CA GLY A 75 2.33 -23.24 15.63
C GLY A 75 0.90 -22.75 15.82
N PHE A 76 0.73 -21.48 16.14
CA PHE A 76 -0.58 -20.84 16.25
C PHE A 76 -1.38 -20.91 14.92
N LEU A 77 -0.75 -20.57 13.79
CA LEU A 77 -1.41 -20.65 12.48
C LEU A 77 -1.79 -22.08 12.08
N GLN A 78 -0.96 -23.06 12.41
CA GLN A 78 -1.29 -24.47 12.16
C GLN A 78 -2.51 -24.92 12.97
N GLY A 79 -2.60 -24.48 14.24
CA GLY A 79 -3.77 -24.69 15.07
C GLY A 79 -5.05 -24.11 14.43
N LEU A 80 -5.01 -22.85 14.03
CA LEU A 80 -6.13 -22.20 13.35
C LEU A 80 -6.51 -22.88 12.02
N ASN A 81 -5.52 -23.36 11.27
CA ASN A 81 -5.75 -24.06 10.02
C ASN A 81 -6.44 -25.41 10.25
N LYS A 82 -6.03 -26.18 11.28
CA LYS A 82 -6.71 -27.41 11.68
C LYS A 82 -8.17 -27.18 12.05
N MET A 83 -8.45 -26.05 12.69
CA MET A 83 -9.82 -25.63 13.04
C MET A 83 -10.60 -25.04 11.86
N LYS A 84 -10.02 -25.00 10.64
CA LYS A 84 -10.59 -24.39 9.42
C LYS A 84 -10.94 -22.90 9.58
N LEU A 85 -10.32 -22.20 10.54
CA LEU A 85 -10.56 -20.78 10.82
C LEU A 85 -9.77 -19.84 9.90
N ILE A 86 -8.76 -20.34 9.18
CA ILE A 86 -7.99 -19.56 8.21
C ILE A 86 -8.05 -20.18 6.82
N ASN A 87 -8.11 -19.29 5.83
CA ASN A 87 -8.10 -19.69 4.43
C ASN A 87 -6.68 -20.11 4.00
N ALA A 88 -6.56 -21.15 3.15
CA ALA A 88 -5.31 -21.65 2.61
C ALA A 88 -4.47 -20.55 1.91
N SER A 89 -5.11 -19.54 1.30
CA SER A 89 -4.41 -18.39 0.69
C SER A 89 -3.73 -17.51 1.72
N ILE A 90 -4.38 -17.29 2.88
CA ILE A 90 -3.80 -16.55 4.01
C ILE A 90 -2.60 -17.33 4.56
N PHE A 91 -2.73 -18.64 4.73
CA PHE A 91 -1.64 -19.48 5.20
C PHE A 91 -0.43 -19.45 4.25
N LYS A 92 -0.64 -19.58 2.93
CA LYS A 92 0.42 -19.46 1.93
C LYS A 92 1.10 -18.08 1.94
N PHE A 93 0.31 -17.01 2.03
CA PHE A 93 0.83 -15.64 2.10
C PHE A 93 1.70 -15.45 3.34
N VAL A 94 1.20 -15.82 4.51
CA VAL A 94 1.95 -15.71 5.76
C VAL A 94 3.21 -16.56 5.74
N ASN A 95 3.13 -17.80 5.24
CA ASN A 95 4.30 -18.67 5.14
C ASN A 95 5.39 -18.09 4.23
N TYR A 96 5.02 -17.47 3.12
CA TYR A 96 5.96 -16.78 2.24
C TYR A 96 6.66 -15.60 2.95
N TYR A 97 5.89 -14.72 3.59
CA TYR A 97 6.45 -13.52 4.23
C TYR A 97 7.15 -13.79 5.55
N ILE A 98 6.72 -14.78 6.32
CA ILE A 98 7.27 -15.09 7.64
C ILE A 98 8.23 -16.28 7.59
N GLY A 99 8.12 -17.19 6.62
CA GLY A 99 9.00 -18.36 6.48
C GLY A 99 10.43 -17.98 6.10
N ASN A 100 10.62 -17.06 5.17
CA ASN A 100 11.94 -16.64 4.74
C ASN A 100 12.51 -15.54 5.63
N LYS A 101 13.72 -15.73 6.17
CA LYS A 101 14.40 -14.81 7.10
C LYS A 101 14.60 -13.42 6.51
N GLU A 102 15.01 -13.33 5.25
CA GLU A 102 15.28 -12.04 4.61
C GLU A 102 13.99 -11.28 4.27
N VAL A 103 13.00 -11.98 3.69
CA VAL A 103 11.68 -11.41 3.41
C VAL A 103 11.04 -10.88 4.70
N ARG A 104 11.15 -11.63 5.79
CA ARG A 104 10.66 -11.27 7.12
C ARG A 104 11.34 -10.01 7.66
N ARG A 105 12.69 -9.92 7.53
CA ARG A 105 13.45 -8.74 7.92
C ARG A 105 13.02 -7.51 7.10
N LEU A 106 12.88 -7.67 5.79
CA LEU A 106 12.44 -6.60 4.90
C LEU A 106 11.02 -6.14 5.23
N LEU A 107 10.11 -7.07 5.51
CA LEU A 107 8.73 -6.75 5.92
C LEU A 107 8.73 -5.89 7.19
N TYR A 108 9.45 -6.35 8.23
CA TYR A 108 9.55 -5.61 9.50
C TYR A 108 10.14 -4.21 9.30
N THR A 109 11.27 -4.12 8.61
CA THR A 109 11.95 -2.84 8.37
C THR A 109 11.05 -1.89 7.60
N ARG A 110 10.46 -2.33 6.48
CA ARG A 110 9.60 -1.49 5.63
C ARG A 110 8.37 -1.00 6.39
N TRP A 111 7.69 -1.88 7.08
CA TRP A 111 6.49 -1.53 7.84
C TRP A 111 6.80 -0.57 8.98
N THR A 112 7.87 -0.82 9.72
CA THR A 112 8.25 0.01 10.88
C THR A 112 8.82 1.35 10.45
N THR A 113 9.66 1.40 9.42
CA THR A 113 10.26 2.65 8.92
C THR A 113 9.22 3.57 8.30
N LEU A 114 8.33 3.01 7.44
CA LEU A 114 7.34 3.79 6.71
C LEU A 114 6.04 4.05 7.50
N ARG A 115 5.97 3.61 8.76
CA ARG A 115 4.76 3.77 9.60
C ARG A 115 4.34 5.22 9.84
N LYS A 116 5.27 6.17 9.72
CA LYS A 116 5.00 7.60 9.90
C LYS A 116 4.34 8.23 8.67
N ILE A 117 4.45 7.59 7.50
CA ILE A 117 3.79 8.06 6.28
C ILE A 117 2.31 7.67 6.38
N LYS A 118 1.48 8.66 6.69
CA LYS A 118 0.02 8.52 6.86
C LYS A 118 -0.67 9.49 5.92
N PRO A 119 -0.97 9.08 4.68
CA PRO A 119 -1.68 9.93 3.73
C PRO A 119 -3.04 10.35 4.28
N ASP A 120 -3.30 11.66 4.31
CA ASP A 120 -4.62 12.21 4.58
C ASP A 120 -5.40 12.26 3.26
N LEU A 121 -6.29 11.30 3.07
CA LEU A 121 -7.03 11.15 1.82
C LEU A 121 -7.96 12.33 1.52
N SER A 122 -8.45 13.03 2.54
CA SER A 122 -9.31 14.20 2.36
C SER A 122 -8.50 15.36 1.78
N ARG A 123 -7.34 15.66 2.36
CA ARG A 123 -6.41 16.68 1.84
C ARG A 123 -5.89 16.33 0.45
N ILE A 124 -5.57 15.06 0.21
CA ILE A 124 -5.11 14.58 -1.09
C ILE A 124 -6.18 14.81 -2.16
N LYS A 125 -7.44 14.45 -1.89
CA LYS A 125 -8.55 14.68 -2.82
C LYS A 125 -8.80 16.16 -3.08
N GLU A 126 -8.70 16.99 -2.06
CA GLU A 126 -8.79 18.45 -2.21
C GLU A 126 -7.67 18.99 -3.12
N ALA A 127 -6.43 18.54 -2.91
CA ALA A 127 -5.31 18.93 -3.75
C ALA A 127 -5.49 18.44 -5.20
N ILE A 128 -5.98 17.21 -5.42
CA ILE A 128 -6.28 16.67 -6.75
C ILE A 128 -7.28 17.58 -7.48
N ARG A 129 -8.36 17.99 -6.84
CA ARG A 129 -9.33 18.92 -7.43
C ARG A 129 -8.74 20.30 -7.71
N ARG A 130 -8.00 20.85 -6.75
CA ARG A 130 -7.39 22.19 -6.85
C ARG A 130 -6.37 22.27 -7.99
N HIS A 131 -5.55 21.25 -8.15
CA HIS A 131 -4.47 21.24 -9.16
C HIS A 131 -4.86 20.46 -10.43
N SER A 132 -6.10 19.94 -10.52
CA SER A 132 -6.59 19.12 -11.63
C SER A 132 -5.62 17.98 -11.96
N THR A 133 -5.00 17.37 -10.94
CA THR A 133 -3.97 16.33 -11.11
C THR A 133 -4.60 15.02 -11.58
N PRO A 134 -4.26 14.51 -12.78
CA PRO A 134 -4.78 13.24 -13.25
C PRO A 134 -4.21 12.08 -12.43
N VAL A 135 -5.14 11.24 -11.94
CA VAL A 135 -4.84 10.04 -11.16
C VAL A 135 -5.26 8.79 -11.95
N ARG A 136 -4.37 7.82 -12.04
CA ARG A 136 -4.66 6.51 -12.62
C ARG A 136 -4.48 5.43 -11.57
N LEU A 137 -5.55 4.67 -11.32
CA LEU A 137 -5.55 3.52 -10.42
C LEU A 137 -5.58 2.24 -11.25
N LEU A 138 -4.68 1.30 -10.97
CA LEU A 138 -4.66 -0.01 -11.60
C LEU A 138 -4.68 -1.10 -10.53
N TYR A 139 -5.60 -2.06 -10.66
CA TYR A 139 -5.74 -3.19 -9.73
C TYR A 139 -5.80 -4.52 -10.46
N GLY A 140 -5.35 -5.58 -9.78
CA GLY A 140 -5.58 -6.94 -10.21
C GLY A 140 -6.97 -7.44 -9.79
N LYS A 141 -7.72 -8.07 -10.71
CA LYS A 141 -9.03 -8.69 -10.44
C LYS A 141 -8.97 -9.75 -9.35
N HIS A 142 -7.84 -10.46 -9.27
CA HIS A 142 -7.60 -11.56 -8.33
C HIS A 142 -6.72 -11.14 -7.15
N ASP A 143 -6.45 -9.84 -6.99
CA ASP A 143 -5.71 -9.31 -5.86
C ASP A 143 -6.51 -9.50 -4.56
N ARG A 144 -5.94 -10.26 -3.62
CA ARG A 144 -6.53 -10.52 -2.30
C ARG A 144 -5.84 -9.74 -1.18
N ILE A 145 -4.82 -8.96 -1.54
CA ILE A 145 -4.04 -8.13 -0.60
C ILE A 145 -4.63 -6.72 -0.59
N ILE A 146 -4.74 -6.12 -1.78
CA ILE A 146 -5.30 -4.77 -1.96
C ILE A 146 -6.37 -4.82 -3.05
N VAL A 147 -7.60 -4.94 -2.61
CA VAL A 147 -8.76 -5.11 -3.50
C VAL A 147 -9.17 -3.80 -4.18
N SER A 148 -9.66 -3.89 -5.43
CA SER A 148 -10.05 -2.73 -6.25
C SER A 148 -11.15 -1.86 -5.63
N SER A 149 -12.01 -2.44 -4.78
CA SER A 149 -13.07 -1.68 -4.07
C SER A 149 -12.51 -0.56 -3.18
N VAL A 150 -11.24 -0.63 -2.78
CA VAL A 150 -10.56 0.45 -2.04
C VAL A 150 -10.30 1.63 -2.97
N GLY A 151 -9.88 1.37 -4.22
CA GLY A 151 -9.72 2.37 -5.26
C GLY A 151 -11.02 3.03 -5.66
N GLU A 152 -12.10 2.25 -5.78
CA GLU A 152 -13.44 2.77 -6.05
C GLU A 152 -13.91 3.76 -4.97
N LYS A 153 -13.65 3.45 -3.70
CA LYS A 153 -13.94 4.37 -2.59
C LYS A 153 -13.09 5.64 -2.64
N PHE A 154 -11.82 5.51 -3.03
CA PHE A 154 -10.95 6.67 -3.16
C PHE A 154 -11.38 7.55 -4.33
N LYS A 155 -11.77 6.98 -5.46
CA LYS A 155 -12.24 7.69 -6.66
C LYS A 155 -13.44 8.61 -6.37
N LYS A 156 -14.32 8.24 -5.44
CA LYS A 156 -15.51 9.05 -5.10
C LYS A 156 -15.12 10.48 -4.70
N GLY A 157 -15.74 11.45 -5.40
CA GLY A 157 -15.54 12.89 -5.22
C GLY A 157 -14.31 13.47 -5.93
N ILE A 158 -13.64 12.67 -6.80
CA ILE A 158 -12.57 13.09 -7.72
C ILE A 158 -12.70 12.38 -9.07
N GLU A 159 -13.90 11.97 -9.46
CA GLU A 159 -14.18 11.15 -10.63
C GLU A 159 -13.66 11.76 -11.92
N GLU A 160 -13.72 13.08 -12.06
CA GLU A 160 -13.25 13.83 -13.23
C GLU A 160 -11.73 13.74 -13.41
N HIS A 161 -10.99 13.56 -12.32
CA HIS A 161 -9.54 13.49 -12.31
C HIS A 161 -9.00 12.08 -12.10
N CYS A 162 -9.85 11.09 -11.80
CA CYS A 162 -9.42 9.76 -11.39
C CYS A 162 -10.02 8.66 -12.27
N SER A 163 -9.17 7.95 -13.00
CA SER A 163 -9.53 6.70 -13.70
C SER A 163 -9.14 5.47 -12.88
N LEU A 164 -9.94 4.40 -12.98
CA LEU A 164 -9.65 3.11 -12.36
C LEU A 164 -9.76 2.01 -13.40
N THR A 165 -8.74 1.17 -13.48
CA THR A 165 -8.68 0.02 -14.36
C THR A 165 -8.42 -1.25 -13.55
N VAL A 166 -9.11 -2.34 -13.89
CA VAL A 166 -8.90 -3.66 -13.27
C VAL A 166 -8.46 -4.63 -14.36
N ILE A 167 -7.30 -5.26 -14.19
CA ILE A 167 -6.74 -6.23 -15.13
C ILE A 167 -6.85 -7.67 -14.58
N PRO A 168 -6.83 -8.72 -15.41
CA PRO A 168 -6.90 -10.12 -14.99
C PRO A 168 -5.58 -10.59 -14.36
N SER A 169 -5.17 -9.99 -13.26
CA SER A 169 -3.93 -10.24 -12.52
C SER A 169 -4.19 -10.42 -11.04
N GLY A 170 -3.21 -10.96 -10.29
CA GLY A 170 -3.14 -10.91 -8.83
C GLY A 170 -2.57 -9.58 -8.33
N HIS A 171 -1.89 -9.61 -7.15
CA HIS A 171 -1.27 -8.39 -6.59
C HIS A 171 -0.13 -7.83 -7.46
N GLN A 172 0.59 -8.68 -8.18
CA GLN A 172 1.71 -8.30 -9.06
C GLN A 172 1.20 -7.70 -10.38
N VAL A 173 0.62 -6.49 -10.30
CA VAL A 173 0.15 -5.75 -11.48
C VAL A 173 1.28 -5.07 -12.24
N LEU A 174 2.45 -4.91 -11.62
CA LEU A 174 3.68 -4.44 -12.24
C LEU A 174 4.48 -5.65 -12.73
N HIS A 175 4.12 -6.19 -13.88
CA HIS A 175 4.78 -7.33 -14.50
C HIS A 175 4.87 -7.13 -16.01
N GLU A 176 5.94 -7.64 -16.64
CA GLU A 176 6.18 -7.55 -18.10
C GLU A 176 5.04 -8.12 -18.98
N LYS A 177 4.14 -8.93 -18.39
CA LYS A 177 2.99 -9.53 -19.08
C LYS A 177 1.76 -8.61 -19.15
N HIS A 178 1.84 -7.38 -18.57
CA HIS A 178 0.73 -6.41 -18.50
C HIS A 178 1.20 -5.04 -19.08
#